data_417811ae2a34a223fc670de79e39e763
#
_entry.id   417811ae2a34a223fc670de79e39e763
#
_cell.length_a   1.000
_cell.length_b   1.000
_cell.length_c   1.000
_cell.angle_alpha   90.00
_cell.angle_beta   90.00
_cell.angle_gamma   90.00
#
_symmetry.space_group_name_H-M   'P 1'
#
loop_
_entity.id
_entity.type
_entity.pdbx_description
1 polymer ?
#
loop_
_entity_poly.entity_id
_entity_poly.type
_entity_poly.pdbx_seq_one_letter_code
_entity_poly.pdbx_strand_id
1 'polypeptide(L)'
;MEDVIAVYEALRPLMPSPMISDPDSTITHPKSVRQLVEILPEVDALFLDGFGVINVGQDPVDGIHEFLAEAEAQNVALMVLTNGASHGAENTWAKYQKWGLPFVREQVVSSRDALTAELDNISSEVIIGSIDRVVTPLDRAGGVALANGDDVFNEAGLFAFLGATGWGEDDQAALEAAIGKGNQPLYIANPDVGAPFDGGFTNEPGYWAARTIKATGVTTSWFGKPHRAIFDLTFARLEAFYNRKFERNRVAMVGDSLHTDILGASAAGLRSVLLTGYGLFRDGGAGEMIELCKIYPDWIAATL
;
A
#
# COMPACT_ATOMS: atom_id res chain seq x y z
N MET A 1 4.85 1.31 17.66
CA MET A 1 3.48 0.94 17.22
C MET A 1 2.47 2.05 17.56
N GLU A 2 2.28 2.44 18.81
CA GLU A 2 1.29 3.45 19.22
C GLU A 2 1.44 4.78 18.48
N ASP A 3 2.66 5.28 18.30
CA ASP A 3 2.92 6.52 17.56
C ASP A 3 2.51 6.42 16.08
N VAL A 4 2.75 5.27 15.43
CA VAL A 4 2.36 5.00 14.04
C VAL A 4 0.83 4.99 13.93
N ILE A 5 0.15 4.32 14.85
CA ILE A 5 -1.31 4.28 14.90
C ILE A 5 -1.89 5.69 15.12
N ALA A 6 -1.30 6.48 16.02
CA ALA A 6 -1.76 7.85 16.28
C ALA A 6 -1.71 8.73 15.02
N VAL A 7 -0.67 8.57 14.17
CA VAL A 7 -0.58 9.31 12.91
C VAL A 7 -1.61 8.79 11.90
N TYR A 8 -1.81 7.47 11.79
CA TYR A 8 -2.88 6.92 10.96
C TYR A 8 -4.27 7.43 11.37
N GLU A 9 -4.56 7.47 12.66
CA GLU A 9 -5.83 8.01 13.16
C GLU A 9 -5.95 9.53 12.89
N ALA A 10 -4.87 10.28 12.91
CA ALA A 10 -4.88 11.69 12.49
C ALA A 10 -5.18 11.87 10.99
N LEU A 11 -4.78 10.90 10.15
CA LEU A 11 -5.12 10.86 8.72
C LEU A 11 -6.51 10.27 8.43
N ARG A 12 -7.18 9.70 9.44
CA ARG A 12 -8.47 9.00 9.28
C ARG A 12 -9.52 9.78 8.49
N PRO A 13 -9.66 11.13 8.64
CA PRO A 13 -10.62 11.90 7.85
C PRO A 13 -10.36 11.90 6.34
N LEU A 14 -9.13 11.60 5.91
CA LEU A 14 -8.71 11.51 4.51
C LEU A 14 -8.73 10.09 3.95
N MET A 15 -8.96 9.10 4.81
CA MET A 15 -9.03 7.69 4.42
C MET A 15 -10.43 7.33 3.93
N PRO A 16 -10.56 6.31 3.07
CA PRO A 16 -11.88 5.83 2.65
C PRO A 16 -12.64 5.26 3.87
N SER A 17 -13.95 5.38 3.82
CA SER A 17 -14.81 4.68 4.77
C SER A 17 -14.98 3.22 4.34
N PRO A 18 -15.07 2.27 5.28
CA PRO A 18 -15.42 0.89 4.96
C PRO A 18 -16.73 0.83 4.17
N MET A 19 -16.79 -0.04 3.16
CA MET A 19 -18.05 -0.34 2.51
C MET A 19 -18.88 -1.21 3.45
N ILE A 20 -20.03 -0.69 3.85
CA ILE A 20 -21.05 -1.50 4.52
C ILE A 20 -21.82 -2.21 3.40
N SER A 21 -21.36 -3.39 3.02
CA SER A 21 -21.98 -4.18 1.95
C SER A 21 -23.30 -4.84 2.36
N ASP A 22 -23.51 -4.98 3.68
CA ASP A 22 -24.73 -5.53 4.29
C ASP A 22 -24.95 -4.81 5.63
N PRO A 23 -26.10 -4.12 5.84
CA PRO A 23 -26.43 -3.51 7.14
C PRO A 23 -26.43 -4.50 8.31
N ASP A 24 -26.63 -5.79 8.02
CA ASP A 24 -26.63 -6.85 9.03
C ASP A 24 -25.25 -7.55 9.19
N SER A 25 -24.27 -7.28 8.33
CA SER A 25 -22.91 -7.85 8.40
C SER A 25 -21.92 -6.88 9.06
N THR A 26 -22.19 -6.44 10.27
CA THR A 26 -21.13 -5.88 11.10
C THR A 26 -20.22 -7.03 11.54
N ILE A 27 -19.09 -7.24 10.84
CA ILE A 27 -18.04 -8.14 11.30
C ILE A 27 -17.42 -7.46 12.53
N THR A 28 -17.94 -7.78 13.70
CA THR A 28 -17.40 -7.34 14.98
C THR A 28 -16.48 -8.39 15.61
N HIS A 29 -16.43 -9.57 15.00
CA HIS A 29 -15.64 -10.70 15.50
C HIS A 29 -14.97 -11.42 14.32
N PRO A 30 -13.68 -11.11 14.07
CA PRO A 30 -12.89 -11.81 13.05
C PRO A 30 -12.85 -13.32 13.30
N LYS A 31 -12.94 -14.11 12.23
CA LYS A 31 -12.73 -15.55 12.31
C LYS A 31 -11.23 -15.84 12.42
N SER A 32 -10.78 -16.41 13.53
CA SER A 32 -9.39 -16.80 13.69
C SER A 32 -9.12 -18.15 13.01
N VAL A 33 -8.05 -18.20 12.21
CA VAL A 33 -7.50 -19.41 11.62
C VAL A 33 -6.03 -19.55 12.04
N ARG A 34 -5.50 -20.75 12.02
CA ARG A 34 -4.09 -20.97 12.38
C ARG A 34 -3.17 -20.60 11.22
N GLN A 35 -3.57 -21.00 10.02
CA GLN A 35 -2.80 -20.80 8.80
C GLN A 35 -3.66 -20.16 7.71
N LEU A 36 -3.05 -19.31 6.90
CA LEU A 36 -3.68 -18.65 5.77
C LEU A 36 -4.24 -19.65 4.75
N VAL A 37 -3.58 -20.78 4.58
CA VAL A 37 -4.04 -21.86 3.67
C VAL A 37 -5.48 -22.34 3.97
N GLU A 38 -5.94 -22.19 5.21
CA GLU A 38 -7.28 -22.64 5.62
C GLU A 38 -8.41 -21.83 4.98
N ILE A 39 -8.13 -20.61 4.47
CA ILE A 39 -9.15 -19.77 3.82
C ILE A 39 -9.24 -19.99 2.31
N LEU A 40 -8.30 -20.70 1.69
CA LEU A 40 -8.29 -20.89 0.23
C LEU A 40 -9.62 -21.41 -0.33
N PRO A 41 -10.34 -22.33 0.33
CA PRO A 41 -11.65 -22.79 -0.15
C PRO A 41 -12.76 -21.71 -0.12
N GLU A 42 -12.56 -20.64 0.64
CA GLU A 42 -13.55 -19.57 0.82
C GLU A 42 -13.35 -18.39 -0.17
N VAL A 43 -12.29 -18.40 -1.01
CA VAL A 43 -11.94 -17.32 -1.92
C VAL A 43 -11.62 -17.82 -3.32
N ASP A 44 -11.76 -16.95 -4.32
CA ASP A 44 -11.39 -17.24 -5.71
C ASP A 44 -10.07 -16.57 -6.09
N ALA A 45 -9.67 -15.53 -5.36
CA ALA A 45 -8.40 -14.84 -5.54
C ALA A 45 -7.89 -14.21 -4.23
N LEU A 46 -6.57 -14.02 -4.16
CA LEU A 46 -5.90 -13.27 -3.10
C LEU A 46 -5.09 -12.13 -3.68
N PHE A 47 -5.19 -10.96 -3.05
CA PHE A 47 -4.23 -9.88 -3.16
C PHE A 47 -3.27 -9.98 -1.98
N LEU A 48 -1.99 -10.20 -2.23
CA LEU A 48 -0.98 -10.38 -1.21
C LEU A 48 -0.17 -9.08 -1.04
N ASP A 49 -0.06 -8.57 0.17
CA ASP A 49 0.91 -7.52 0.42
C ASP A 49 2.34 -8.05 0.27
N GLY A 50 3.27 -7.16 0.03
CA GLY A 50 4.69 -7.50 -0.06
C GLY A 50 5.30 -7.72 1.32
N PHE A 51 5.39 -6.62 2.09
CA PHE A 51 5.98 -6.67 3.43
C PHE A 51 5.02 -7.30 4.44
N GLY A 52 5.55 -8.14 5.32
CA GLY A 52 4.74 -8.83 6.35
C GLY A 52 3.90 -10.01 5.82
N VAL A 53 3.86 -10.25 4.50
CA VAL A 53 3.15 -11.36 3.87
C VAL A 53 4.06 -12.20 2.99
N ILE A 54 4.71 -11.59 2.00
CA ILE A 54 5.64 -12.28 1.09
C ILE A 54 7.06 -12.24 1.65
N ASN A 55 7.45 -11.09 2.22
CA ASN A 55 8.79 -10.90 2.77
C ASN A 55 8.80 -10.07 4.05
N VAL A 56 9.87 -10.24 4.83
CA VAL A 56 10.26 -9.35 5.92
C VAL A 56 11.69 -8.89 5.67
N GLY A 57 11.88 -7.58 5.55
CA GLY A 57 13.18 -7.04 5.14
C GLY A 57 13.60 -7.53 3.76
N GLN A 58 14.75 -8.20 3.69
CA GLN A 58 15.33 -8.69 2.44
C GLN A 58 15.11 -10.19 2.19
N ASP A 59 14.37 -10.87 3.06
CA ASP A 59 14.17 -12.30 2.98
C ASP A 59 12.69 -12.66 2.79
N PRO A 60 12.38 -13.72 2.02
CA PRO A 60 11.03 -14.24 1.90
C PRO A 60 10.57 -14.83 3.25
N VAL A 61 9.28 -14.77 3.50
CA VAL A 61 8.67 -15.38 4.69
C VAL A 61 8.74 -16.90 4.59
N ASP A 62 9.03 -17.54 5.71
CA ASP A 62 9.03 -19.01 5.80
C ASP A 62 7.66 -19.57 5.40
N GLY A 63 7.66 -20.61 4.56
CA GLY A 63 6.45 -21.27 4.08
C GLY A 63 5.78 -20.60 2.87
N ILE A 64 6.32 -19.48 2.35
CA ILE A 64 5.71 -18.77 1.21
C ILE A 64 5.64 -19.65 -0.05
N HIS A 65 6.68 -20.47 -0.34
CA HIS A 65 6.70 -21.33 -1.51
C HIS A 65 5.61 -22.40 -1.44
N GLU A 66 5.48 -23.03 -0.28
CA GLU A 66 4.46 -24.06 -0.01
C GLU A 66 3.05 -23.47 -0.10
N PHE A 67 2.85 -22.28 0.46
CA PHE A 67 1.56 -21.58 0.39
C PHE A 67 1.18 -21.22 -1.06
N LEU A 68 2.11 -20.68 -1.85
CA LEU A 68 1.83 -20.34 -3.25
C LEU A 68 1.51 -21.58 -4.10
N ALA A 69 2.23 -22.69 -3.85
CA ALA A 69 1.98 -23.95 -4.53
C ALA A 69 0.58 -24.53 -4.17
N GLU A 70 0.18 -24.43 -2.91
CA GLU A 70 -1.15 -24.88 -2.46
C GLU A 70 -2.27 -24.00 -3.02
N ALA A 71 -2.08 -22.66 -3.07
CA ALA A 71 -3.03 -21.75 -3.70
C ALA A 71 -3.22 -22.07 -5.21
N GLU A 72 -2.13 -22.36 -5.92
CA GLU A 72 -2.17 -22.80 -7.31
C GLU A 72 -2.91 -24.14 -7.45
N ALA A 73 -2.61 -25.12 -6.60
CA ALA A 73 -3.25 -26.44 -6.61
C ALA A 73 -4.78 -26.34 -6.38
N GLN A 74 -5.23 -25.38 -5.57
CA GLN A 74 -6.63 -25.09 -5.34
C GLN A 74 -7.24 -24.12 -6.37
N ASN A 75 -6.47 -23.72 -7.40
CA ASN A 75 -6.91 -22.80 -8.45
C ASN A 75 -7.35 -21.41 -7.93
N VAL A 76 -6.73 -20.94 -6.85
CA VAL A 76 -6.91 -19.59 -6.31
C VAL A 76 -5.99 -18.63 -7.07
N ALA A 77 -6.54 -17.59 -7.67
CA ALA A 77 -5.78 -16.59 -8.40
C ALA A 77 -4.97 -15.69 -7.45
N LEU A 78 -3.76 -15.30 -7.83
CA LEU A 78 -2.87 -14.51 -6.98
C LEU A 78 -2.44 -13.22 -7.67
N MET A 79 -2.51 -12.10 -6.94
CA MET A 79 -1.90 -10.83 -7.31
C MET A 79 -1.09 -10.31 -6.13
N VAL A 80 -0.04 -9.57 -6.38
CA VAL A 80 0.69 -8.80 -5.37
C VAL A 80 0.26 -7.35 -5.44
N LEU A 81 -0.04 -6.76 -4.28
CA LEU A 81 -0.47 -5.38 -4.14
C LEU A 81 0.34 -4.70 -3.04
N THR A 82 1.24 -3.78 -3.42
CA THR A 82 2.18 -3.15 -2.48
C THR A 82 2.16 -1.63 -2.52
N ASN A 83 2.36 -0.99 -1.36
CA ASN A 83 2.52 0.47 -1.24
C ASN A 83 3.93 0.96 -1.62
N GLY A 84 4.88 0.06 -1.86
CA GLY A 84 6.22 0.45 -2.27
C GLY A 84 6.21 1.23 -3.59
N ALA A 85 6.65 2.50 -3.55
CA ALA A 85 6.63 3.43 -4.69
C ALA A 85 8.00 3.97 -5.09
N SER A 86 9.03 3.82 -4.26
CA SER A 86 10.40 4.28 -4.56
C SER A 86 10.95 3.64 -5.84
N HIS A 87 10.58 2.39 -6.09
CA HIS A 87 10.93 1.67 -7.30
C HIS A 87 9.66 1.24 -8.04
N GLY A 88 9.77 1.06 -9.36
CA GLY A 88 8.69 0.48 -10.15
C GLY A 88 8.42 -0.98 -9.75
N ALA A 89 7.22 -1.48 -10.06
CA ALA A 89 6.84 -2.87 -9.79
C ALA A 89 7.77 -3.90 -10.47
N GLU A 90 8.52 -3.48 -11.49
CA GLU A 90 9.59 -4.26 -12.13
C GLU A 90 10.68 -4.69 -11.12
N ASN A 91 11.11 -3.76 -10.26
CA ASN A 91 12.12 -4.04 -9.24
C ASN A 91 11.59 -5.01 -8.18
N THR A 92 10.32 -4.84 -7.78
CA THR A 92 9.65 -5.75 -6.85
C THR A 92 9.53 -7.14 -7.43
N TRP A 93 9.08 -7.25 -8.69
CA TRP A 93 9.03 -8.52 -9.41
C TRP A 93 10.41 -9.17 -9.53
N ALA A 94 11.46 -8.40 -9.92
CA ALA A 94 12.82 -8.92 -10.02
C ALA A 94 13.35 -9.45 -8.68
N LYS A 95 12.97 -8.84 -7.55
CA LYS A 95 13.26 -9.34 -6.21
C LYS A 95 12.60 -10.71 -5.96
N TYR A 96 11.33 -10.85 -6.33
CA TYR A 96 10.61 -12.12 -6.20
C TYR A 96 11.19 -13.22 -7.07
N GLN A 97 11.64 -12.88 -8.29
CA GLN A 97 12.33 -13.84 -9.16
C GLN A 97 13.64 -14.35 -8.53
N LYS A 98 14.41 -13.50 -7.84
CA LYS A 98 15.63 -13.92 -7.13
C LYS A 98 15.33 -14.91 -6.00
N TRP A 99 14.15 -14.85 -5.41
CA TRP A 99 13.69 -15.79 -4.39
C TRP A 99 13.01 -17.03 -4.98
N GLY A 100 12.91 -17.14 -6.31
CA GLY A 100 12.27 -18.27 -6.99
C GLY A 100 10.74 -18.28 -6.85
N LEU A 101 10.11 -17.14 -6.51
CA LEU A 101 8.65 -17.06 -6.42
C LEU A 101 8.01 -17.03 -7.82
N PRO A 102 6.87 -17.69 -8.03
CA PRO A 102 6.30 -17.94 -9.36
C PRO A 102 5.55 -16.75 -9.98
N PHE A 103 5.63 -15.57 -9.38
CA PHE A 103 4.94 -14.39 -9.90
C PHE A 103 5.53 -13.93 -11.25
N VAL A 104 4.68 -13.63 -12.21
CA VAL A 104 5.05 -12.85 -13.39
C VAL A 104 4.85 -11.37 -13.15
N ARG A 105 5.45 -10.51 -14.02
CA ARG A 105 5.43 -9.06 -13.81
C ARG A 105 4.00 -8.49 -13.73
N GLU A 106 3.09 -9.00 -14.52
CA GLU A 106 1.70 -8.57 -14.62
C GLU A 106 0.91 -8.79 -13.32
N GLN A 107 1.34 -9.74 -12.51
CA GLN A 107 0.73 -10.03 -11.20
C GLN A 107 1.20 -9.07 -10.09
N VAL A 108 2.22 -8.26 -10.32
CA VAL A 108 2.76 -7.33 -9.33
C VAL A 108 2.26 -5.92 -9.61
N VAL A 109 1.48 -5.36 -8.68
CA VAL A 109 0.91 -4.02 -8.73
C VAL A 109 1.45 -3.21 -7.57
N SER A 110 2.01 -2.05 -7.88
CA SER A 110 2.50 -1.10 -6.88
C SER A 110 1.67 0.18 -6.86
N SER A 111 1.72 0.92 -5.77
CA SER A 111 1.11 2.24 -5.70
C SER A 111 1.72 3.22 -6.71
N ARG A 112 2.98 3.00 -7.12
CA ARG A 112 3.59 3.74 -8.22
C ARG A 112 2.88 3.50 -9.56
N ASP A 113 2.39 2.28 -9.83
CA ASP A 113 1.61 2.01 -11.04
C ASP A 113 0.32 2.83 -11.05
N ALA A 114 -0.37 2.92 -9.90
CA ALA A 114 -1.59 3.72 -9.78
C ALA A 114 -1.32 5.22 -9.93
N LEU A 115 -0.22 5.73 -9.35
CA LEU A 115 0.22 7.12 -9.57
C LEU A 115 0.53 7.37 -11.03
N THR A 116 1.31 6.51 -11.69
CA THR A 116 1.71 6.69 -13.10
C THR A 116 0.50 6.76 -14.02
N ALA A 117 -0.49 5.90 -13.80
CA ALA A 117 -1.73 5.94 -14.58
C ALA A 117 -2.49 7.28 -14.44
N GLU A 118 -2.41 7.93 -13.27
CA GLU A 118 -2.99 9.27 -13.11
C GLU A 118 -2.11 10.36 -13.72
N LEU A 119 -0.79 10.25 -13.61
CA LEU A 119 0.13 11.23 -14.21
C LEU A 119 0.03 11.29 -15.74
N ASP A 120 -0.40 10.22 -16.40
CA ASP A 120 -0.66 10.19 -17.84
C ASP A 120 -1.84 11.11 -18.24
N ASN A 121 -2.72 11.44 -17.29
CA ASN A 121 -3.81 12.39 -17.48
C ASN A 121 -3.41 13.86 -17.21
N ILE A 122 -2.24 14.11 -16.63
CA ILE A 122 -1.74 15.44 -16.33
C ILE A 122 -1.02 16.00 -17.56
N SER A 123 -1.25 17.30 -17.89
CA SER A 123 -0.56 17.95 -19.00
C SER A 123 0.97 17.75 -18.93
N SER A 124 1.58 17.45 -20.06
CA SER A 124 3.04 17.29 -20.17
C SER A 124 3.83 18.56 -19.85
N GLU A 125 3.17 19.72 -19.84
CA GLU A 125 3.77 21.01 -19.45
C GLU A 125 3.96 21.13 -17.93
N VAL A 126 3.26 20.33 -17.13
CA VAL A 126 3.41 20.34 -15.66
C VAL A 126 4.67 19.58 -15.28
N ILE A 127 5.59 20.24 -14.61
CA ILE A 127 6.78 19.62 -14.05
C ILE A 127 6.41 18.88 -12.76
N ILE A 128 6.74 17.61 -12.69
CA ILE A 128 6.49 16.78 -11.51
C ILE A 128 7.73 16.76 -10.63
N GLY A 129 7.61 17.24 -9.40
CA GLY A 129 8.64 17.11 -8.38
C GLY A 129 8.54 15.74 -7.70
N SER A 130 9.39 14.79 -8.06
CA SER A 130 9.44 13.47 -7.43
C SER A 130 10.19 13.53 -6.12
N ILE A 131 9.53 13.16 -5.03
CA ILE A 131 10.12 13.12 -3.68
C ILE A 131 10.48 11.68 -3.37
N ASP A 132 11.75 11.37 -3.51
CA ASP A 132 12.43 10.15 -3.06
C ASP A 132 13.93 10.31 -3.34
N ARG A 133 14.81 9.90 -2.43
CA ARG A 133 16.27 9.99 -2.64
C ARG A 133 16.89 8.77 -3.32
N VAL A 134 16.14 7.68 -3.45
CA VAL A 134 16.58 6.42 -4.11
C VAL A 134 15.90 6.24 -5.46
N VAL A 135 15.73 7.31 -6.19
CA VAL A 135 14.78 7.37 -7.31
C VAL A 135 15.18 6.55 -8.52
N THR A 136 14.32 5.62 -8.90
CA THR A 136 14.06 5.33 -10.30
C THR A 136 13.18 6.46 -10.83
N PRO A 137 13.58 7.20 -11.90
CA PRO A 137 12.78 8.28 -12.45
C PRO A 137 11.34 7.84 -12.70
N LEU A 138 10.39 8.75 -12.48
CA LEU A 138 9.01 8.50 -12.88
C LEU A 138 8.96 8.41 -14.41
N ASP A 139 8.62 7.25 -14.94
CA ASP A 139 8.31 7.10 -16.37
C ASP A 139 7.02 7.85 -16.65
N ARG A 140 7.14 8.90 -17.46
CA ARG A 140 6.03 9.72 -17.86
C ARG A 140 6.14 10.04 -19.35
N ALA A 141 5.08 9.76 -20.09
CA ALA A 141 5.02 10.08 -21.51
C ALA A 141 5.01 11.61 -21.72
N GLY A 142 6.12 12.14 -22.25
CA GLY A 142 6.21 13.53 -22.72
C GLY A 142 6.32 14.61 -21.65
N GLY A 143 6.50 14.27 -20.36
CA GLY A 143 6.63 15.25 -19.27
C GLY A 143 8.00 15.19 -18.58
N VAL A 144 8.32 16.24 -17.82
CA VAL A 144 9.54 16.32 -17.01
C VAL A 144 9.22 15.90 -15.59
N ALA A 145 9.98 14.93 -15.07
CA ALA A 145 9.99 14.58 -13.65
C ALA A 145 11.36 14.95 -13.07
N LEU A 146 11.38 15.89 -12.13
CA LEU A 146 12.58 16.26 -11.39
C LEU A 146 12.75 15.33 -10.20
N ALA A 147 13.94 14.78 -10.05
CA ALA A 147 14.34 14.10 -8.84
C ALA A 147 14.67 15.13 -7.74
N ASN A 148 14.74 14.66 -6.49
CA ASN A 148 15.11 15.48 -5.34
C ASN A 148 16.40 16.27 -5.56
N GLY A 149 16.30 17.58 -5.40
CA GLY A 149 17.37 18.56 -5.48
C GLY A 149 16.80 19.94 -5.24
N ASP A 150 17.65 20.96 -5.12
CA ASP A 150 17.22 22.32 -4.79
C ASP A 150 16.21 22.91 -5.79
N ASP A 151 16.31 22.52 -7.07
CA ASP A 151 15.44 23.04 -8.12
C ASP A 151 14.02 22.46 -8.07
N VAL A 152 13.84 21.26 -7.51
CA VAL A 152 12.52 20.59 -7.45
C VAL A 152 11.49 21.45 -6.71
N PHE A 153 11.89 22.09 -5.64
CA PHE A 153 11.00 22.94 -4.83
C PHE A 153 10.64 24.27 -5.50
N ASN A 154 11.43 24.72 -6.47
CA ASN A 154 11.20 25.97 -7.20
C ASN A 154 10.44 25.77 -8.51
N GLU A 155 10.62 24.63 -9.18
CA GLU A 155 10.15 24.40 -10.55
C GLU A 155 8.93 23.48 -10.63
N ALA A 156 8.70 22.64 -9.61
CA ALA A 156 7.59 21.70 -9.66
C ALA A 156 6.23 22.40 -9.66
N GLY A 157 5.37 21.99 -10.59
CA GLY A 157 3.96 22.35 -10.62
C GLY A 157 3.07 21.36 -9.84
N LEU A 158 3.62 20.19 -9.49
CA LEU A 158 2.99 19.15 -8.70
C LEU A 158 4.08 18.35 -7.98
N PHE A 159 3.87 18.00 -6.72
CA PHE A 159 4.77 17.11 -5.98
C PHE A 159 4.20 15.70 -5.91
N ALA A 160 5.07 14.70 -6.14
CA ALA A 160 4.76 13.28 -6.02
C ALA A 160 5.64 12.64 -4.93
N PHE A 161 5.05 12.24 -3.80
CA PHE A 161 5.76 11.63 -2.69
C PHE A 161 5.80 10.11 -2.87
N LEU A 162 6.97 9.56 -3.20
CA LEU A 162 7.17 8.16 -3.55
C LEU A 162 7.79 7.36 -2.40
N GLY A 163 8.80 7.92 -1.75
CA GLY A 163 9.56 7.31 -0.68
C GLY A 163 10.15 8.35 0.26
N ALA A 164 10.61 7.93 1.43
CA ALA A 164 11.15 8.80 2.47
C ALA A 164 12.59 8.44 2.88
N THR A 165 13.28 7.60 2.13
CA THR A 165 14.68 7.24 2.43
C THR A 165 15.57 8.47 2.40
N GLY A 166 16.18 8.78 3.57
CA GLY A 166 17.03 9.96 3.74
C GLY A 166 16.29 11.31 3.72
N TRP A 167 14.96 11.32 3.76
CA TRP A 167 14.14 12.51 3.95
C TRP A 167 14.26 12.99 5.41
N GLY A 168 14.46 14.28 5.61
CA GLY A 168 14.67 14.86 6.94
C GLY A 168 13.89 16.17 7.15
N GLU A 169 14.11 16.78 8.29
CA GLU A 169 13.40 18.01 8.70
C GLU A 169 13.67 19.19 7.74
N ASP A 170 14.88 19.32 7.21
CA ASP A 170 15.22 20.40 6.27
C ASP A 170 14.49 20.22 4.93
N ASP A 171 14.42 18.99 4.41
CA ASP A 171 13.68 18.65 3.19
C ASP A 171 12.18 18.91 3.38
N GLN A 172 11.65 18.51 4.53
CA GLN A 172 10.26 18.72 4.89
C GLN A 172 9.91 20.21 4.97
N ALA A 173 10.75 21.01 5.62
CA ALA A 173 10.56 22.45 5.71
C ALA A 173 10.60 23.12 4.31
N ALA A 174 11.48 22.65 3.42
CA ALA A 174 11.57 23.16 2.06
C ALA A 174 10.30 22.83 1.25
N LEU A 175 9.78 21.61 1.37
CA LEU A 175 8.52 21.20 0.73
C LEU A 175 7.33 22.04 1.22
N GLU A 176 7.20 22.19 2.55
CA GLU A 176 6.12 22.96 3.16
C GLU A 176 6.19 24.44 2.74
N ALA A 177 7.39 25.00 2.66
CA ALA A 177 7.61 26.38 2.20
C ALA A 177 7.26 26.55 0.70
N ALA A 178 7.61 25.58 -0.15
CA ALA A 178 7.29 25.60 -1.56
C ALA A 178 5.76 25.54 -1.78
N ILE A 179 5.09 24.58 -1.17
CA ILE A 179 3.64 24.42 -1.25
C ILE A 179 2.92 25.65 -0.68
N GLY A 180 3.40 26.19 0.46
CA GLY A 180 2.80 27.37 1.06
C GLY A 180 2.88 28.63 0.19
N LYS A 181 3.86 28.72 -0.73
CA LYS A 181 4.00 29.83 -1.69
C LYS A 181 3.22 29.61 -2.98
N GLY A 182 3.26 28.39 -3.51
CA GLY A 182 2.78 28.09 -4.87
C GLY A 182 1.47 27.31 -4.93
N ASN A 183 0.99 26.78 -3.80
CA ASN A 183 -0.22 25.97 -3.69
C ASN A 183 -0.23 24.76 -4.64
N GLN A 184 0.96 24.18 -4.92
CA GLN A 184 1.08 22.99 -5.75
C GLN A 184 0.43 21.80 -5.05
N PRO A 185 -0.33 20.96 -5.78
CA PRO A 185 -0.92 19.76 -5.21
C PRO A 185 0.16 18.74 -4.82
N LEU A 186 -0.15 17.94 -3.81
CA LEU A 186 0.71 16.86 -3.32
C LEU A 186 0.05 15.50 -3.61
N TYR A 187 0.70 14.70 -4.45
CA TYR A 187 0.29 13.35 -4.78
C TYR A 187 1.09 12.36 -3.94
N ILE A 188 0.42 11.50 -3.19
CA ILE A 188 1.04 10.53 -2.29
C ILE A 188 0.92 9.14 -2.90
N ALA A 189 2.03 8.63 -3.43
CA ALA A 189 2.10 7.29 -3.96
C ALA A 189 2.14 6.26 -2.84
N ASN A 190 2.97 6.47 -1.81
CA ASN A 190 3.06 5.58 -0.66
C ASN A 190 2.36 6.20 0.56
N PRO A 191 1.16 5.75 0.95
CA PRO A 191 0.45 6.24 2.13
C PRO A 191 0.94 5.68 3.46
N ASP A 192 1.90 4.74 3.47
CA ASP A 192 2.40 4.17 4.72
C ASP A 192 2.96 5.25 5.63
N VAL A 193 2.62 5.17 6.92
CA VAL A 193 3.07 6.11 7.95
C VAL A 193 4.41 5.67 8.53
N GLY A 194 4.58 4.38 8.71
CA GLY A 194 5.82 3.82 9.26
C GLY A 194 6.00 2.37 8.84
N ALA A 195 7.25 1.97 8.67
CA ALA A 195 7.63 0.59 8.44
C ALA A 195 8.50 0.09 9.59
N PRO A 196 8.29 -1.13 10.09
CA PRO A 196 9.08 -1.67 11.20
C PRO A 196 10.50 -2.00 10.73
N PHE A 197 11.47 -1.72 11.60
CA PHE A 197 12.86 -2.16 11.48
C PHE A 197 13.38 -2.60 12.84
N ASP A 198 14.60 -3.14 12.89
CA ASP A 198 15.24 -3.51 14.16
C ASP A 198 15.51 -2.25 14.99
N GLY A 199 14.71 -2.08 16.05
CA GLY A 199 14.83 -0.94 16.96
C GLY A 199 13.74 0.12 16.86
N GLY A 200 12.73 -0.01 15.96
CA GLY A 200 11.62 0.95 15.89
C GLY A 200 10.84 0.95 14.58
N PHE A 201 10.45 2.14 14.20
CA PHE A 201 9.72 2.40 12.95
C PHE A 201 10.40 3.54 12.18
N THR A 202 10.47 3.41 10.86
CA THR A 202 10.82 4.52 9.96
C THR A 202 9.64 5.47 9.82
N ASN A 203 9.92 6.73 9.47
CA ASN A 203 8.88 7.67 9.03
C ASN A 203 8.73 7.54 7.52
N GLU A 204 7.60 7.00 7.08
CA GLU A 204 7.29 6.78 5.68
C GLU A 204 6.56 8.00 5.06
N PRO A 205 6.33 8.05 3.73
CA PRO A 205 5.73 9.21 3.07
C PRO A 205 4.40 9.67 3.65
N GLY A 206 3.55 8.75 4.12
CA GLY A 206 2.28 9.11 4.78
C GLY A 206 2.48 9.95 6.04
N TYR A 207 3.52 9.68 6.85
CA TYR A 207 3.87 10.49 8.01
C TYR A 207 4.22 11.94 7.60
N TRP A 208 5.08 12.09 6.60
CA TRP A 208 5.53 13.39 6.13
C TRP A 208 4.41 14.17 5.42
N ALA A 209 3.56 13.46 4.66
CA ALA A 209 2.38 14.04 4.04
C ALA A 209 1.38 14.58 5.08
N ALA A 210 1.15 13.84 6.19
CA ALA A 210 0.31 14.32 7.28
C ALA A 210 0.80 15.65 7.87
N ARG A 211 2.12 15.81 8.02
CA ARG A 211 2.74 17.06 8.47
C ARG A 211 2.53 18.19 7.46
N THR A 212 2.77 17.91 6.17
CA THR A 212 2.56 18.89 5.09
C THR A 212 1.11 19.37 5.04
N ILE A 213 0.15 18.44 5.12
CA ILE A 213 -1.29 18.77 5.16
C ILE A 213 -1.61 19.68 6.34
N LYS A 214 -1.12 19.32 7.52
CA LYS A 214 -1.33 20.11 8.75
C LYS A 214 -0.72 21.52 8.65
N ALA A 215 0.46 21.65 8.05
CA ALA A 215 1.18 22.93 7.93
C ALA A 215 0.59 23.84 6.87
N THR A 216 0.12 23.29 5.75
CA THR A 216 -0.21 24.07 4.53
C THR A 216 -1.68 24.01 4.11
N GLY A 217 -2.42 23.00 4.55
CA GLY A 217 -3.78 22.73 4.04
C GLY A 217 -3.81 22.27 2.58
N VAL A 218 -2.70 21.73 2.06
CA VAL A 218 -2.54 21.35 0.66
C VAL A 218 -3.59 20.35 0.19
N THR A 219 -4.01 20.48 -1.07
CA THR A 219 -4.85 19.48 -1.75
C THR A 219 -4.01 18.24 -2.05
N THR A 220 -4.51 17.07 -1.66
CA THR A 220 -3.82 15.79 -1.82
C THR A 220 -4.59 14.79 -2.65
N SER A 221 -3.87 13.93 -3.37
CA SER A 221 -4.39 12.72 -4.01
C SER A 221 -3.57 11.52 -3.56
N TRP A 222 -4.22 10.39 -3.29
CA TRP A 222 -3.61 9.22 -2.67
C TRP A 222 -3.77 8.00 -3.59
N PHE A 223 -2.68 7.26 -3.83
CA PHE A 223 -2.64 6.21 -4.84
C PHE A 223 -2.37 4.80 -4.29
N GLY A 224 -1.84 4.70 -3.06
CA GLY A 224 -1.62 3.44 -2.37
C GLY A 224 -2.78 3.02 -1.46
N LYS A 225 -2.68 1.84 -0.86
CA LYS A 225 -3.60 1.36 0.19
C LYS A 225 -3.65 2.36 1.36
N PRO A 226 -4.81 2.67 1.93
CA PRO A 226 -6.11 2.06 1.76
C PRO A 226 -6.97 2.66 0.63
N HIS A 227 -6.44 3.53 -0.20
CA HIS A 227 -7.22 4.26 -1.19
C HIS A 227 -7.59 3.38 -2.38
N ARG A 228 -8.78 3.63 -2.92
CA ARG A 228 -9.45 2.76 -3.87
C ARG A 228 -8.70 2.55 -5.19
N ALA A 229 -7.94 3.56 -5.65
CA ALA A 229 -7.28 3.55 -6.95
C ALA A 229 -6.40 2.29 -7.16
N ILE A 230 -5.59 1.90 -6.17
CA ILE A 230 -4.71 0.74 -6.30
C ILE A 230 -5.50 -0.58 -6.29
N PHE A 231 -6.58 -0.67 -5.52
CA PHE A 231 -7.44 -1.86 -5.48
C PHE A 231 -8.18 -2.05 -6.80
N ASP A 232 -8.75 -0.99 -7.37
CA ASP A 232 -9.45 -1.05 -8.65
C ASP A 232 -8.49 -1.39 -9.80
N LEU A 233 -7.27 -0.83 -9.79
CA LEU A 233 -6.23 -1.18 -10.76
C LEU A 233 -5.83 -2.67 -10.63
N THR A 234 -5.62 -3.15 -9.40
CA THR A 234 -5.25 -4.55 -9.16
C THR A 234 -6.37 -5.49 -9.59
N PHE A 235 -7.62 -5.14 -9.29
CA PHE A 235 -8.77 -5.92 -9.69
C PHE A 235 -8.93 -6.00 -11.21
N ALA A 236 -8.73 -4.88 -11.91
CA ALA A 236 -8.77 -4.86 -13.37
C ALA A 236 -7.65 -5.72 -13.98
N ARG A 237 -6.43 -5.66 -13.42
CA ARG A 237 -5.30 -6.51 -13.85
C ARG A 237 -5.54 -7.99 -13.54
N LEU A 238 -6.14 -8.33 -12.39
CA LEU A 238 -6.55 -9.69 -12.05
C LEU A 238 -7.46 -10.27 -13.13
N GLU A 239 -8.55 -9.57 -13.46
CA GLU A 239 -9.50 -10.04 -14.48
C GLU A 239 -8.86 -10.17 -15.86
N ALA A 240 -8.01 -9.22 -16.23
CA ALA A 240 -7.31 -9.24 -17.51
C ALA A 240 -6.29 -10.40 -17.59
N PHE A 241 -5.51 -10.61 -16.54
CA PHE A 241 -4.46 -11.64 -16.49
C PHE A 241 -5.04 -13.06 -16.52
N TYR A 242 -6.06 -13.32 -15.69
CA TYR A 242 -6.71 -14.64 -15.63
C TYR A 242 -7.80 -14.83 -16.68
N ASN A 243 -8.11 -13.78 -17.47
CA ASN A 243 -9.16 -13.79 -18.51
C ASN A 243 -10.50 -14.34 -17.99
N ARG A 244 -10.87 -13.94 -16.77
CA ARG A 244 -12.16 -14.29 -16.15
C ARG A 244 -12.66 -13.18 -15.24
N LYS A 245 -13.97 -13.20 -14.92
CA LYS A 245 -14.57 -12.30 -13.95
C LYS A 245 -14.47 -12.88 -12.53
N PHE A 246 -14.38 -11.96 -11.57
CA PHE A 246 -14.32 -12.29 -10.16
C PHE A 246 -15.38 -11.50 -9.39
N GLU A 247 -16.01 -12.14 -8.42
CA GLU A 247 -16.87 -11.46 -7.47
C GLU A 247 -16.01 -10.84 -6.37
N ARG A 248 -16.21 -9.53 -6.09
CA ARG A 248 -15.37 -8.81 -5.11
C ARG A 248 -15.36 -9.48 -3.73
N ASN A 249 -16.51 -9.96 -3.27
CA ASN A 249 -16.65 -10.68 -2.00
C ASN A 249 -16.01 -12.09 -1.99
N ARG A 250 -15.49 -12.56 -3.13
CA ARG A 250 -14.70 -13.79 -3.27
C ARG A 250 -13.21 -13.52 -3.46
N VAL A 251 -12.80 -12.24 -3.41
CA VAL A 251 -11.39 -11.82 -3.43
C VAL A 251 -11.03 -11.31 -2.05
N ALA A 252 -9.89 -11.75 -1.50
CA ALA A 252 -9.43 -11.27 -0.21
C ALA A 252 -8.06 -10.57 -0.32
N MET A 253 -7.91 -9.45 0.39
CA MET A 253 -6.62 -8.82 0.65
C MET A 253 -6.00 -9.46 1.88
N VAL A 254 -4.76 -9.91 1.75
CA VAL A 254 -3.94 -10.43 2.85
C VAL A 254 -2.86 -9.41 3.14
N GLY A 255 -2.85 -8.90 4.36
CA GLY A 255 -1.87 -7.90 4.79
C GLY A 255 -1.61 -7.94 6.29
N ASP A 256 -0.66 -7.15 6.73
CA ASP A 256 -0.26 -7.03 8.13
C ASP A 256 -0.70 -5.71 8.80
N SER A 257 -1.34 -4.81 8.03
CA SER A 257 -1.72 -3.48 8.49
C SER A 257 -3.23 -3.25 8.49
N LEU A 258 -3.77 -2.77 9.63
CA LEU A 258 -5.19 -2.44 9.75
C LEU A 258 -5.58 -1.25 8.85
N HIS A 259 -4.76 -0.18 8.85
CA HIS A 259 -5.12 1.08 8.21
C HIS A 259 -4.88 1.09 6.69
N THR A 260 -4.07 0.20 6.16
CA THR A 260 -3.80 0.09 4.73
C THR A 260 -4.51 -1.11 4.11
N ASP A 261 -4.19 -2.32 4.55
CA ASP A 261 -4.70 -3.54 3.94
C ASP A 261 -6.17 -3.81 4.28
N ILE A 262 -6.47 -3.84 5.57
CA ILE A 262 -7.80 -4.26 6.04
C ILE A 262 -8.85 -3.19 5.73
N LEU A 263 -8.54 -1.93 6.06
CA LEU A 263 -9.43 -0.81 5.75
C LEU A 263 -9.63 -0.65 4.25
N GLY A 264 -8.56 -0.76 3.46
CA GLY A 264 -8.61 -0.64 2.02
C GLY A 264 -9.39 -1.76 1.35
N ALA A 265 -9.22 -3.01 1.80
CA ALA A 265 -10.01 -4.14 1.34
C ALA A 265 -11.51 -3.91 1.59
N SER A 266 -11.87 -3.53 2.80
CA SER A 266 -13.26 -3.22 3.17
C SER A 266 -13.82 -2.10 2.28
N ALA A 267 -13.08 -0.99 2.10
CA ALA A 267 -13.51 0.12 1.25
C ALA A 267 -13.64 -0.27 -0.24
N ALA A 268 -12.88 -1.27 -0.69
CA ALA A 268 -12.95 -1.80 -2.05
C ALA A 268 -14.03 -2.89 -2.24
N GLY A 269 -14.72 -3.30 -1.17
CA GLY A 269 -15.70 -4.38 -1.19
C GLY A 269 -15.09 -5.79 -1.30
N LEU A 270 -13.84 -5.93 -0.85
CA LEU A 270 -13.14 -7.20 -0.78
C LEU A 270 -13.24 -7.78 0.63
N ARG A 271 -12.95 -9.08 0.74
CA ARG A 271 -12.67 -9.71 2.02
C ARG A 271 -11.26 -9.33 2.49
N SER A 272 -10.97 -9.55 3.76
CA SER A 272 -9.69 -9.18 4.34
C SER A 272 -9.16 -10.21 5.33
N VAL A 273 -7.84 -10.40 5.32
CA VAL A 273 -7.10 -11.27 6.23
C VAL A 273 -5.97 -10.49 6.87
N LEU A 274 -6.01 -10.35 8.18
CA LEU A 274 -4.88 -9.82 8.95
C LEU A 274 -3.91 -10.97 9.25
N LEU A 275 -2.71 -10.91 8.66
CA LEU A 275 -1.63 -11.85 8.92
C LEU A 275 -0.76 -11.31 10.05
N THR A 276 -0.66 -12.05 11.17
CA THR A 276 -0.06 -11.51 12.40
C THR A 276 1.33 -12.05 12.72
N GLY A 277 1.79 -13.11 12.05
CA GLY A 277 3.02 -13.79 12.43
C GLY A 277 4.33 -13.14 11.98
N TYR A 278 4.29 -12.19 11.04
CA TYR A 278 5.51 -11.72 10.37
C TYR A 278 5.70 -10.21 10.37
N GLY A 279 4.64 -9.42 10.22
CA GLY A 279 4.69 -7.97 10.02
C GLY A 279 4.53 -7.15 11.30
N LEU A 280 3.62 -6.19 11.27
CA LEU A 280 3.40 -5.22 12.35
C LEU A 280 2.98 -5.85 13.67
N PHE A 281 2.29 -6.99 13.63
CA PHE A 281 1.75 -7.67 14.81
C PHE A 281 2.52 -8.91 15.24
N ARG A 282 3.74 -9.14 14.72
CA ARG A 282 4.56 -10.31 15.05
C ARG A 282 4.85 -10.50 16.55
N ASP A 283 4.85 -9.38 17.28
CA ASP A 283 5.06 -9.37 18.74
C ASP A 283 3.74 -9.33 19.54
N GLY A 284 2.59 -9.51 18.86
CA GLY A 284 1.26 -9.48 19.46
C GLY A 284 0.55 -8.13 19.38
N GLY A 285 -0.55 -7.98 20.12
CA GLY A 285 -1.31 -6.73 20.23
C GLY A 285 -2.38 -6.52 19.14
N ALA A 286 -2.53 -7.43 18.18
CA ALA A 286 -3.50 -7.28 17.08
C ALA A 286 -4.94 -7.07 17.58
N GLY A 287 -5.38 -7.86 18.57
CA GLY A 287 -6.73 -7.77 19.11
C GLY A 287 -7.02 -6.41 19.76
N GLU A 288 -6.06 -5.87 20.51
CA GLU A 288 -6.19 -4.55 21.15
C GLU A 288 -6.27 -3.44 20.10
N MET A 289 -5.46 -3.52 19.04
CA MET A 289 -5.46 -2.53 17.96
C MET A 289 -6.73 -2.60 17.11
N ILE A 290 -7.25 -3.78 16.81
CA ILE A 290 -8.55 -3.96 16.13
C ILE A 290 -9.65 -3.24 16.92
N GLU A 291 -9.70 -3.45 18.24
CA GLU A 291 -10.71 -2.82 19.10
C GLU A 291 -10.50 -1.31 19.22
N LEU A 292 -9.25 -0.84 19.28
CA LEU A 292 -8.94 0.58 19.35
C LEU A 292 -9.33 1.31 18.06
N CYS A 293 -8.93 0.79 16.91
CA CYS A 293 -9.13 1.43 15.61
C CYS A 293 -10.52 1.17 15.01
N LYS A 294 -11.25 0.17 15.54
CA LYS A 294 -12.55 -0.29 14.99
C LYS A 294 -12.43 -0.70 13.50
N ILE A 295 -11.31 -1.33 13.15
CA ILE A 295 -11.05 -1.88 11.82
C ILE A 295 -11.00 -3.41 11.99
N TYR A 296 -12.05 -4.09 11.53
CA TYR A 296 -12.24 -5.51 11.75
C TYR A 296 -11.95 -6.28 10.46
N PRO A 297 -10.93 -7.17 10.44
CA PRO A 297 -10.73 -8.08 9.32
C PRO A 297 -11.79 -9.17 9.29
N ASP A 298 -12.02 -9.82 8.14
CA ASP A 298 -12.85 -11.03 8.07
C ASP A 298 -12.16 -12.20 8.77
N TRP A 299 -10.84 -12.32 8.56
CA TRP A 299 -10.02 -13.37 9.20
C TRP A 299 -8.75 -12.80 9.84
N ILE A 300 -8.33 -13.48 10.88
CA ILE A 300 -6.99 -13.33 11.45
C ILE A 300 -6.27 -14.66 11.27
N ALA A 301 -5.14 -14.65 10.56
CA ALA A 301 -4.26 -15.80 10.38
C ALA A 301 -2.94 -15.58 11.12
N ALA A 302 -2.44 -16.61 11.78
CA ALA A 302 -1.15 -16.51 12.50
C ALA A 302 0.04 -16.68 11.55
N THR A 303 -0.06 -17.59 10.56
CA THR A 303 0.99 -17.89 9.57
C THR A 303 0.40 -18.13 8.18
N LEU A 304 1.25 -18.37 7.18
CA LEU A 304 0.87 -18.78 5.83
C LEU A 304 0.21 -20.16 5.78
#